data_53b06520c8bef30bfb4baf09c30b2fa4
#
_entry.id   53b06520c8bef30bfb4baf09c30b2fa4
#
_cell.length_a   1.000
_cell.length_b   1.000
_cell.length_c   1.000
_cell.angle_alpha   90.00
_cell.angle_beta   90.00
_cell.angle_gamma   90.00
#
_symmetry.space_group_name_H-M   'P 1'
#
loop_
_entity.id
_entity.type
_entity.pdbx_description
1 polymer ?
#
loop_
_entity_poly.entity_id
_entity_poly.type
_entity_poly.pdbx_seq_one_letter_code
_entity_poly.pdbx_strand_id
1 'polypeptide(L)'
;MRKGFRIIKFKKNKPIFQIKDVSKSFDGRPILKKINIEIFPGEIVGLLGPNGSGKSTLYSTIIGEHQADSGKIFLKNVDISEKPIHERAKAGIGYLSQQRSVFDMSCYDNLLGVCQLSIKGSKNQIAMVEKLLDEFNLQHLRNINSNVLSGGEVRRLMMARILI
;
A
#
# COMPACT_ATOMS: atom_id res chain seq x y z
N MET A 1 38.92 -10.83 19.39
CA MET A 1 38.03 -11.79 18.70
C MET A 1 36.86 -11.03 18.09
N ARG A 2 36.88 -10.79 16.78
CA ARG A 2 35.75 -10.15 16.06
C ARG A 2 34.68 -11.23 15.81
N LYS A 3 33.52 -11.13 16.45
CA LYS A 3 32.35 -11.97 16.15
C LYS A 3 31.82 -11.54 14.79
N GLY A 4 32.09 -12.33 13.76
CA GLY A 4 31.56 -12.09 12.41
C GLY A 4 30.05 -12.34 12.37
N PHE A 5 29.29 -11.39 11.85
CA PHE A 5 27.88 -11.57 11.53
C PHE A 5 27.75 -12.57 10.37
N ARG A 6 26.97 -13.62 10.58
CA ARG A 6 26.69 -14.59 9.53
C ARG A 6 25.51 -14.06 8.70
N ILE A 7 25.80 -13.59 7.48
CA ILE A 7 24.73 -13.22 6.54
C ILE A 7 24.11 -14.52 6.04
N ILE A 8 22.87 -14.78 6.45
CA ILE A 8 22.07 -15.88 5.90
C ILE A 8 21.61 -15.42 4.50
N LYS A 9 22.24 -15.91 3.45
CA LYS A 9 21.76 -15.70 2.07
C LYS A 9 20.56 -16.61 1.86
N PHE A 10 19.35 -16.02 1.91
CA PHE A 10 18.16 -16.70 1.38
C PHE A 10 18.33 -16.92 -0.13
N LYS A 11 17.85 -18.05 -0.67
CA LYS A 11 17.76 -18.28 -2.10
C LYS A 11 17.09 -17.03 -2.72
N LYS A 12 17.72 -16.40 -3.71
CA LYS A 12 17.13 -15.25 -4.43
C LYS A 12 15.90 -15.74 -5.19
N ASN A 13 14.74 -15.65 -4.55
CA ASN A 13 13.46 -15.70 -5.25
C ASN A 13 13.39 -14.50 -6.20
N LYS A 14 12.59 -14.60 -7.27
CA LYS A 14 12.34 -13.44 -8.14
C LYS A 14 11.70 -12.32 -7.30
N PRO A 15 12.10 -11.07 -7.47
CA PRO A 15 11.50 -9.95 -6.76
C PRO A 15 10.00 -9.87 -7.11
N ILE A 16 9.17 -9.58 -6.10
CA ILE A 16 7.74 -9.37 -6.30
C ILE A 16 7.44 -7.97 -6.84
N PHE A 17 8.30 -7.00 -6.50
CA PHE A 17 8.17 -5.62 -6.93
C PHE A 17 9.54 -5.08 -7.34
N GLN A 18 9.59 -4.34 -8.45
CA GLN A 18 10.83 -3.74 -8.96
C GLN A 18 10.57 -2.32 -9.48
N ILE A 19 11.51 -1.45 -9.21
CA ILE A 19 11.65 -0.13 -9.83
C ILE A 19 12.99 -0.13 -10.58
N LYS A 20 12.97 0.25 -11.85
CA LYS A 20 14.16 0.29 -12.71
C LYS A 20 14.31 1.68 -13.32
N ASP A 21 15.37 2.37 -12.96
CA ASP A 21 15.80 3.68 -13.49
C ASP A 21 14.68 4.75 -13.47
N VAL A 22 13.78 4.70 -12.46
CA VAL A 22 12.68 5.63 -12.36
C VAL A 22 13.17 7.01 -12.02
N SER A 23 12.77 7.97 -12.84
CA SER A 23 13.03 9.41 -12.63
C SER A 23 11.71 10.18 -12.64
N LYS A 24 11.66 11.27 -11.86
CA LYS A 24 10.52 12.19 -11.77
C LYS A 24 10.99 13.59 -11.48
N SER A 25 10.45 14.54 -12.23
CA SER A 25 10.69 15.98 -12.05
C SER A 25 9.37 16.71 -11.91
N PHE A 26 9.37 17.86 -11.24
CA PHE A 26 8.28 18.82 -11.20
C PHE A 26 8.84 20.20 -11.56
N ASP A 27 8.22 20.87 -12.49
CA ASP A 27 8.61 22.20 -12.98
C ASP A 27 10.12 22.29 -13.33
N GLY A 28 10.62 21.26 -14.01
CA GLY A 28 12.03 21.14 -14.40
C GLY A 28 12.99 20.78 -13.26
N ARG A 29 12.52 20.65 -12.02
CA ARG A 29 13.33 20.23 -10.87
C ARG A 29 13.30 18.73 -10.70
N PRO A 30 14.44 18.02 -10.83
CA PRO A 30 14.49 16.58 -10.67
C PRO A 30 14.37 16.20 -9.18
N ILE A 31 13.36 15.39 -8.85
CA ILE A 31 13.10 14.87 -7.50
C ILE A 31 13.58 13.44 -7.37
N LEU A 32 13.23 12.57 -8.33
CA LEU A 32 13.73 11.20 -8.38
C LEU A 32 14.73 11.08 -9.55
N LYS A 33 15.87 10.46 -9.30
CA LYS A 33 16.96 10.33 -10.28
C LYS A 33 17.37 8.86 -10.39
N LYS A 34 16.90 8.16 -11.43
CA LYS A 34 17.25 6.77 -11.75
C LYS A 34 17.15 5.85 -10.51
N ILE A 35 16.02 5.89 -9.84
CA ILE A 35 15.77 5.06 -8.65
C ILE A 35 15.66 3.61 -9.06
N ASN A 36 16.39 2.74 -8.35
CA ASN A 36 16.36 1.30 -8.52
C ASN A 36 16.06 0.64 -7.17
N ILE A 37 14.98 -0.16 -7.11
CA ILE A 37 14.54 -0.87 -5.91
C ILE A 37 14.06 -2.26 -6.31
N GLU A 38 14.40 -3.26 -5.53
CA GLU A 38 13.85 -4.61 -5.62
C GLU A 38 13.32 -5.02 -4.25
N ILE A 39 12.09 -5.54 -4.22
CA ILE A 39 11.45 -6.07 -3.01
C ILE A 39 11.10 -7.52 -3.27
N PHE A 40 11.46 -8.40 -2.34
CA PHE A 40 11.22 -9.84 -2.43
C PHE A 40 9.99 -10.24 -1.60
N PRO A 41 9.34 -11.39 -1.91
CA PRO A 41 8.21 -11.87 -1.11
C PRO A 41 8.57 -11.99 0.38
N GLY A 42 7.71 -11.45 1.25
CA GLY A 42 7.89 -11.44 2.71
C GLY A 42 8.90 -10.42 3.23
N GLU A 43 9.45 -9.57 2.38
CA GLU A 43 10.42 -8.55 2.78
C GLU A 43 9.73 -7.28 3.26
N ILE A 44 10.28 -6.67 4.30
CA ILE A 44 9.90 -5.33 4.80
C ILE A 44 11.04 -4.37 4.48
N VAL A 45 10.75 -3.33 3.70
CA VAL A 45 11.71 -2.33 3.27
C VAL A 45 11.38 -0.97 3.88
N GLY A 46 12.35 -0.37 4.59
CA GLY A 46 12.25 0.98 5.11
C GLY A 46 12.87 2.01 4.15
N LEU A 47 12.12 3.06 3.82
CA LEU A 47 12.63 4.20 3.06
C LEU A 47 12.96 5.35 4.02
N LEU A 48 14.24 5.59 4.24
CA LEU A 48 14.75 6.61 5.17
C LEU A 48 15.34 7.79 4.42
N GLY A 49 15.25 8.97 5.00
CA GLY A 49 15.81 10.20 4.45
C GLY A 49 15.18 11.46 5.04
N PRO A 50 15.82 12.64 4.90
CA PRO A 50 15.32 13.91 5.41
C PRO A 50 14.01 14.33 4.72
N ASN A 51 13.33 15.34 5.27
CA ASN A 51 12.19 15.95 4.60
C ASN A 51 12.64 16.58 3.28
N GLY A 52 11.80 16.46 2.24
CA GLY A 52 12.12 16.93 0.88
C GLY A 52 13.02 16.00 0.06
N SER A 53 13.48 14.85 0.59
CA SER A 53 14.31 13.91 -0.18
C SER A 53 13.58 13.10 -1.27
N GLY A 54 12.30 13.36 -1.52
CA GLY A 54 11.52 12.69 -2.56
C GLY A 54 10.78 11.42 -2.12
N LYS A 55 10.75 11.07 -0.81
CA LYS A 55 10.05 9.87 -0.32
C LYS A 55 8.57 9.84 -0.72
N SER A 56 7.84 10.93 -0.46
CA SER A 56 6.42 11.04 -0.83
C SER A 56 6.24 10.96 -2.34
N THR A 57 7.11 11.60 -3.12
CA THR A 57 7.08 11.53 -4.59
C THR A 57 7.30 10.11 -5.08
N LEU A 58 8.21 9.35 -4.46
CA LEU A 58 8.43 7.96 -4.81
C LEU A 58 7.18 7.11 -4.54
N TYR A 59 6.54 7.27 -3.35
CA TYR A 59 5.29 6.57 -3.04
C TYR A 59 4.17 6.96 -4.02
N SER A 60 3.95 8.25 -4.29
CA SER A 60 2.95 8.72 -5.26
C SER A 60 3.22 8.16 -6.67
N THR A 61 4.49 8.00 -7.06
CA THR A 61 4.86 7.39 -8.33
C THR A 61 4.60 5.87 -8.32
N ILE A 62 4.87 5.18 -7.22
CA ILE A 62 4.59 3.73 -7.07
C ILE A 62 3.10 3.44 -7.15
N ILE A 63 2.26 4.21 -6.45
CA ILE A 63 0.80 3.99 -6.46
C ILE A 63 0.12 4.48 -7.75
N GLY A 64 0.82 5.26 -8.59
CA GLY A 64 0.29 5.76 -9.86
C GLY A 64 -0.48 7.08 -9.77
N GLU A 65 -0.31 7.83 -8.66
CA GLU A 65 -0.81 9.20 -8.53
C GLU A 65 -0.03 10.16 -9.45
N HIS A 66 1.27 9.91 -9.59
CA HIS A 66 2.13 10.58 -10.56
C HIS A 66 2.74 9.56 -11.52
N GLN A 67 2.76 9.87 -12.81
CA GLN A 67 3.50 9.11 -13.79
C GLN A 67 5.01 9.39 -13.65
N ALA A 68 5.84 8.37 -13.81
CA ALA A 68 7.28 8.55 -13.93
C ALA A 68 7.62 9.25 -15.25
N ASP A 69 8.64 10.09 -15.26
CA ASP A 69 9.12 10.71 -16.51
C ASP A 69 9.95 9.71 -17.34
N SER A 70 10.59 8.76 -16.67
CA SER A 70 11.33 7.66 -17.29
C SER A 70 11.49 6.48 -16.34
N GLY A 71 11.95 5.34 -16.87
CA GLY A 71 12.12 4.10 -16.12
C GLY A 71 10.85 3.25 -16.09
N LYS A 72 10.89 2.16 -15.34
CA LYS A 72 9.80 1.18 -15.28
C LYS A 72 9.52 0.67 -13.89
N ILE A 73 8.26 0.32 -13.64
CA ILE A 73 7.77 -0.26 -12.38
C ILE A 73 7.11 -1.60 -12.69
N PHE A 74 7.54 -2.65 -12.00
CA PHE A 74 7.00 -3.99 -12.20
C PHE A 74 6.42 -4.54 -10.89
N LEU A 75 5.27 -5.18 -11.00
CA LEU A 75 4.66 -6.00 -9.95
C LEU A 75 4.49 -7.42 -10.47
N LYS A 76 5.05 -8.41 -9.77
CA LYS A 76 5.01 -9.83 -10.18
C LYS A 76 5.45 -10.04 -11.65
N ASN A 77 6.50 -9.32 -12.08
CA ASN A 77 7.03 -9.25 -13.46
C ASN A 77 6.08 -8.63 -14.51
N VAL A 78 4.95 -8.06 -14.12
CA VAL A 78 4.05 -7.31 -14.99
C VAL A 78 4.44 -5.83 -14.95
N ASP A 79 4.65 -5.21 -16.09
CA ASP A 79 4.89 -3.77 -16.19
C ASP A 79 3.60 -3.00 -15.83
N ILE A 80 3.70 -2.16 -14.80
CA ILE A 80 2.59 -1.34 -14.30
C ILE A 80 2.87 0.15 -14.42
N SER A 81 3.93 0.53 -15.14
CA SER A 81 4.41 1.92 -15.24
C SER A 81 3.32 2.90 -15.67
N GLU A 82 2.56 2.54 -16.69
CA GLU A 82 1.49 3.37 -17.27
C GLU A 82 0.11 3.13 -16.63
N LYS A 83 -0.01 2.16 -15.72
CA LYS A 83 -1.29 1.82 -15.10
C LYS A 83 -1.73 2.90 -14.11
N PRO A 84 -3.01 3.32 -14.16
CA PRO A 84 -3.57 4.27 -13.19
C PRO A 84 -3.75 3.61 -11.80
N ILE A 85 -3.96 4.43 -10.78
CA ILE A 85 -4.09 4.01 -9.37
C ILE A 85 -5.00 2.80 -9.19
N HIS A 86 -6.20 2.84 -9.77
CA HIS A 86 -7.21 1.78 -9.58
C HIS A 86 -6.80 0.44 -10.20
N GLU A 87 -6.01 0.44 -11.28
CA GLU A 87 -5.48 -0.79 -11.86
C GLU A 87 -4.31 -1.34 -11.04
N ARG A 88 -3.46 -0.47 -10.49
CA ARG A 88 -2.38 -0.88 -9.58
C ARG A 88 -2.94 -1.44 -8.28
N ALA A 89 -4.01 -0.85 -7.74
CA ALA A 89 -4.72 -1.40 -6.59
C ALA A 89 -5.29 -2.80 -6.88
N LYS A 90 -5.98 -3.00 -8.02
CA LYS A 90 -6.46 -4.32 -8.46
C LYS A 90 -5.34 -5.33 -8.70
N ALA A 91 -4.14 -4.88 -9.06
CA ALA A 91 -2.97 -5.75 -9.19
C ALA A 91 -2.38 -6.17 -7.83
N GLY A 92 -2.79 -5.52 -6.72
CA GLY A 92 -2.40 -5.86 -5.35
C GLY A 92 -1.47 -4.85 -4.68
N ILE A 93 -1.42 -3.60 -5.15
CA ILE A 93 -0.72 -2.53 -4.45
C ILE A 93 -1.70 -1.84 -3.48
N GLY A 94 -1.58 -2.14 -2.18
CA GLY A 94 -2.27 -1.42 -1.13
C GLY A 94 -1.48 -0.19 -0.68
N TYR A 95 -2.18 0.91 -0.42
CA TYR A 95 -1.56 2.15 0.08
C TYR A 95 -2.28 2.67 1.32
N LEU A 96 -1.53 2.89 2.37
CA LEU A 96 -2.02 3.48 3.61
C LEU A 96 -1.54 4.93 3.69
N SER A 97 -2.44 5.87 3.40
CA SER A 97 -2.15 7.30 3.46
C SER A 97 -1.86 7.76 4.90
N GLN A 98 -1.11 8.88 5.04
CA GLN A 98 -0.93 9.54 6.33
C GLN A 98 -2.21 10.27 6.78
N GLN A 99 -2.99 10.76 5.81
CA GLN A 99 -4.25 11.43 6.08
C GLN A 99 -5.36 10.42 6.38
N ARG A 100 -6.33 10.85 7.19
CA ARG A 100 -7.54 10.09 7.45
C ARG A 100 -8.31 9.89 6.14
N SER A 101 -8.50 8.63 5.74
CA SER A 101 -9.19 8.27 4.50
C SER A 101 -10.27 7.21 4.78
N VAL A 102 -11.22 7.53 5.66
CA VAL A 102 -12.41 6.74 5.95
C VAL A 102 -13.65 7.51 5.50
N PHE A 103 -14.70 6.80 5.12
CA PHE A 103 -15.98 7.38 4.76
C PHE A 103 -16.78 7.71 6.00
N ASP A 104 -17.59 8.77 5.97
CA ASP A 104 -18.51 9.16 7.05
C ASP A 104 -19.68 8.18 7.15
N MET A 105 -19.39 6.98 7.66
CA MET A 105 -20.33 5.88 7.86
C MET A 105 -19.79 4.92 8.92
N SER A 106 -20.56 3.89 9.29
CA SER A 106 -20.14 2.92 10.29
C SER A 106 -18.84 2.20 9.90
N CYS A 107 -18.14 1.58 10.87
CA CYS A 107 -17.00 0.70 10.60
C CYS A 107 -17.39 -0.42 9.64
N TYR A 108 -18.56 -1.03 9.87
CA TYR A 108 -19.10 -2.09 9.02
C TYR A 108 -19.27 -1.63 7.57
N ASP A 109 -19.94 -0.49 7.37
CA ASP A 109 -20.21 0.03 6.02
C ASP A 109 -18.93 0.48 5.30
N ASN A 110 -17.94 0.99 6.03
CA ASN A 110 -16.62 1.31 5.50
C ASN A 110 -15.91 0.08 4.90
N LEU A 111 -16.05 -1.09 5.52
CA LEU A 111 -15.50 -2.34 5.00
C LEU A 111 -16.39 -2.93 3.90
N LEU A 112 -17.71 -2.95 4.11
CA LEU A 112 -18.65 -3.51 3.15
C LEU A 112 -18.58 -2.80 1.80
N GLY A 113 -18.50 -1.47 1.78
CA GLY A 113 -18.38 -0.69 0.54
C GLY A 113 -17.16 -1.09 -0.30
N VAL A 114 -16.01 -1.37 0.34
CA VAL A 114 -14.82 -1.87 -0.39
C VAL A 114 -15.00 -3.33 -0.83
N CYS A 115 -15.59 -4.18 0.03
CA CYS A 115 -15.90 -5.56 -0.34
C CYS A 115 -16.80 -5.64 -1.57
N GLN A 116 -17.79 -4.77 -1.70
CA GLN A 116 -18.71 -4.73 -2.84
C GLN A 116 -18.00 -4.44 -4.17
N LEU A 117 -16.90 -3.68 -4.14
CA LEU A 117 -16.10 -3.37 -5.32
C LEU A 117 -15.14 -4.52 -5.73
N SER A 118 -14.74 -5.35 -4.77
CA SER A 118 -13.63 -6.31 -4.94
C SER A 118 -14.09 -7.77 -4.91
N ILE A 119 -15.16 -8.09 -4.18
CA ILE A 119 -15.59 -9.45 -3.89
C ILE A 119 -16.97 -9.74 -4.50
N LYS A 120 -17.09 -10.86 -5.20
CA LYS A 120 -18.38 -11.29 -5.76
C LYS A 120 -19.20 -12.06 -4.71
N GLY A 121 -20.49 -11.74 -4.65
CA GLY A 121 -21.49 -12.44 -3.83
C GLY A 121 -21.59 -11.89 -2.40
N SER A 122 -22.80 -11.51 -1.99
CA SER A 122 -23.07 -10.86 -0.70
C SER A 122 -22.62 -11.70 0.49
N LYS A 123 -22.76 -13.02 0.43
CA LYS A 123 -22.32 -13.94 1.50
C LYS A 123 -20.82 -13.84 1.74
N ASN A 124 -20.02 -13.80 0.67
CA ASN A 124 -18.56 -13.67 0.75
C ASN A 124 -18.14 -12.29 1.25
N GLN A 125 -18.84 -11.24 0.83
CA GLN A 125 -18.62 -9.86 1.28
C GLN A 125 -18.84 -9.75 2.79
N ILE A 126 -19.98 -10.24 3.30
CA ILE A 126 -20.29 -10.23 4.73
C ILE A 126 -19.24 -11.04 5.51
N ALA A 127 -18.89 -12.24 5.05
CA ALA A 127 -17.90 -13.08 5.72
C ALA A 127 -16.53 -12.38 5.80
N MET A 128 -16.12 -11.66 4.75
CA MET A 128 -14.87 -10.90 4.77
C MET A 128 -14.94 -9.73 5.76
N VAL A 129 -16.06 -8.99 5.78
CA VAL A 129 -16.25 -7.89 6.74
C VAL A 129 -16.15 -8.38 8.17
N GLU A 130 -16.87 -9.47 8.52
CA GLU A 130 -16.83 -10.05 9.87
C GLU A 130 -15.41 -10.47 10.26
N LYS A 131 -14.72 -11.16 9.35
CA LYS A 131 -13.33 -11.56 9.55
C LYS A 131 -12.42 -10.35 9.85
N LEU A 132 -12.53 -9.27 9.07
CA LEU A 132 -11.69 -8.10 9.26
C LEU A 132 -12.04 -7.32 10.52
N LEU A 133 -13.32 -7.22 10.89
CA LEU A 133 -13.75 -6.60 12.15
C LEU A 133 -13.13 -7.33 13.36
N ASP A 134 -13.08 -8.67 13.31
CA ASP A 134 -12.47 -9.48 14.35
C ASP A 134 -10.94 -9.34 14.36
N GLU A 135 -10.28 -9.57 13.22
CA GLU A 135 -8.82 -9.53 13.08
C GLU A 135 -8.21 -8.18 13.50
N PHE A 136 -8.90 -7.08 13.22
CA PHE A 136 -8.47 -5.72 13.60
C PHE A 136 -9.05 -5.23 14.92
N ASN A 137 -9.73 -6.09 15.69
CA ASN A 137 -10.36 -5.75 16.97
C ASN A 137 -11.29 -4.51 16.85
N LEU A 138 -12.21 -4.56 15.86
CA LEU A 138 -13.17 -3.51 15.54
C LEU A 138 -14.63 -3.95 15.77
N GLN A 139 -14.89 -5.19 16.23
CA GLN A 139 -16.24 -5.72 16.41
C GLN A 139 -17.10 -4.85 17.34
N HIS A 140 -16.53 -4.38 18.45
CA HIS A 140 -17.23 -3.50 19.41
C HIS A 140 -17.56 -2.11 18.83
N LEU A 141 -16.95 -1.75 17.70
CA LEU A 141 -17.14 -0.48 16.96
C LEU A 141 -17.94 -0.68 15.67
N ARG A 142 -18.42 -1.88 15.42
CA ARG A 142 -19.09 -2.27 14.17
C ARG A 142 -20.06 -1.22 13.64
N ASN A 143 -20.98 -0.77 14.51
CA ASN A 143 -22.04 0.17 14.17
C ASN A 143 -21.69 1.63 14.50
N ILE A 144 -20.49 1.88 14.98
CA ILE A 144 -20.02 3.23 15.33
C ILE A 144 -19.57 3.96 14.06
N ASN A 145 -20.02 5.20 13.92
CA ASN A 145 -19.60 6.06 12.82
C ASN A 145 -18.09 6.35 12.92
N SER A 146 -17.40 6.26 11.79
CA SER A 146 -15.95 6.46 11.72
C SER A 146 -15.51 7.83 12.25
N ASN A 147 -16.35 8.88 12.17
CA ASN A 147 -16.00 10.23 12.59
C ASN A 147 -15.74 10.37 14.10
N VAL A 148 -16.31 9.48 14.91
CA VAL A 148 -16.11 9.51 16.37
C VAL A 148 -15.02 8.57 16.86
N LEU A 149 -14.39 7.82 15.96
CA LEU A 149 -13.30 6.90 16.28
C LEU A 149 -12.03 7.67 16.70
N SER A 150 -11.32 7.11 17.65
CA SER A 150 -9.96 7.54 17.99
C SER A 150 -8.98 7.35 16.80
N GLY A 151 -7.85 8.06 16.82
CA GLY A 151 -6.84 7.95 15.75
C GLY A 151 -6.33 6.51 15.54
N GLY A 152 -6.17 5.75 16.62
CA GLY A 152 -5.75 4.35 16.56
C GLY A 152 -6.79 3.44 15.93
N GLU A 153 -8.09 3.65 16.24
CA GLU A 153 -9.20 2.89 15.66
C GLU A 153 -9.37 3.19 14.17
N VAL A 154 -9.31 4.47 13.80
CA VAL A 154 -9.29 4.88 12.38
C VAL A 154 -8.15 4.21 11.64
N ARG A 155 -6.94 4.16 12.24
CA ARG A 155 -5.79 3.52 11.60
C ARG A 155 -6.01 2.03 11.38
N ARG A 156 -6.59 1.31 12.36
CA ARG A 156 -6.96 -0.09 12.21
C ARG A 156 -8.01 -0.30 11.12
N LEU A 157 -9.04 0.56 11.06
CA LEU A 157 -10.07 0.51 10.02
C LEU A 157 -9.47 0.74 8.61
N MET A 158 -8.58 1.72 8.46
CA MET A 158 -7.87 1.97 7.20
C MET A 158 -7.02 0.78 6.79
N MET A 159 -6.32 0.12 7.73
CA MET A 159 -5.53 -1.08 7.46
C MET A 159 -6.41 -2.26 7.03
N ALA A 160 -7.53 -2.49 7.72
CA ALA A 160 -8.49 -3.53 7.35
C ALA A 160 -9.03 -3.34 5.92
N ARG A 161 -9.32 -2.10 5.52
CA ARG A 161 -9.79 -1.77 4.15
C ARG A 161 -8.77 -2.10 3.05
N ILE A 162 -7.48 -2.01 3.33
CA ILE A 162 -6.42 -2.31 2.35
C ILE A 162 -6.30 -3.81 2.09
N LEU A 163 -6.70 -4.66 3.03
CA LEU A 163 -6.60 -6.11 2.91
C LEU A 163 -7.77 -6.76 2.14
N ILE A 164 -8.74 -5.98 1.69
CA ILE A 164 -9.85 -6.39 0.83
C ILE A 164 -9.39 -6.42 -0.64
#